data_b95b4020c4a54f5172c130c16b3509cb
#
_entry.id   b95b4020c4a54f5172c130c16b3509cb
#
_cell.length_a   1.000
_cell.length_b   1.000
_cell.length_c   1.000
_cell.angle_alpha   90.00
_cell.angle_beta   90.00
_cell.angle_gamma   90.00
#
_symmetry.space_group_name_H-M   'P 1'
#
loop_
_entity.id
_entity.type
_entity.pdbx_description
1 polymer ?
#
loop_
_entity_poly.entity_id
_entity_poly.type
_entity_poly.pdbx_seq_one_letter_code
_entity_poly.pdbx_strand_id
1 'polypeptide(L)'
;LIDGKPTKACVPSTDKLEGRHILTVEGLSDTEKEVYTWAFAKAGAVQCGFCIPGMVISAKALLDVNPDPTREEAAFAIRNNICRCTGYKKIIDAILLAGEIFRNGGEIPQEKDCARVGQSMPRVDAQEKVLGTGKYPDDIYLDGMIYGSAVRSKYPRARVLAIHKEKAEALPGVVGVFTADDIPGKVKVGHLMQDWDTMIPVGKITHYLGDAICLVAAETPEILEKAKKLVEVEYEPLKPVFSPTYAAQPFAPLVHESGNLLCEKHVSRGNADQAIRDADYVLMYHYETPYTEHAFLEPECAVAYRDGDGVSILSTDQGTYDTARETSIMLGIPKEKVHVTNMLVGGGFGGKEDMTVQHHAALIAYLSGRPVKVKLSRQESILVHPKRHPMKVTITMGCNNDGLIQGVKAEVTADTGAYASLGGPVLERACTHAAGPYHYENFEITGRAYYTNNPPAGAFRGFGVTQTCYAMEMTLTKMAHELGISPWEIRYRNAIRPGQTLPNGQIAPPSTGLVETLEAVKDICEKNKNVGIACAMKNAGVGVGIPDTGRCIVAVQDGKIHIRSGASCIGQGLGTVLTQIVGTMLHCDREDIVYQAANTV
;
A
#
# COMPACT_ATOMS: atom_id res chain seq x y z
N LEU A 1 -17.24 -20.86 -12.86
CA LEU A 1 -17.56 -22.29 -12.61
C LEU A 1 -17.32 -23.08 -13.88
N ILE A 2 -16.97 -24.35 -13.74
CA ILE A 2 -16.97 -25.33 -14.82
C ILE A 2 -17.92 -26.45 -14.40
N ASP A 3 -19.01 -26.65 -15.13
CA ASP A 3 -20.10 -27.59 -14.80
C ASP A 3 -20.57 -27.45 -13.34
N GLY A 4 -20.81 -26.23 -12.91
CA GLY A 4 -21.25 -25.87 -11.57
C GLY A 4 -20.17 -25.94 -10.46
N LYS A 5 -18.94 -26.38 -10.77
CA LYS A 5 -17.86 -26.52 -9.77
C LYS A 5 -16.90 -25.33 -9.81
N PRO A 6 -16.54 -24.76 -8.63
CA PRO A 6 -15.58 -23.67 -8.58
C PRO A 6 -14.21 -24.16 -9.03
N THR A 7 -13.68 -23.54 -10.07
CA THR A 7 -12.40 -23.92 -10.69
C THR A 7 -11.54 -22.68 -10.92
N LYS A 8 -10.26 -22.76 -10.58
CA LYS A 8 -9.30 -21.69 -10.87
C LYS A 8 -9.07 -21.60 -12.38
N ALA A 9 -9.35 -20.46 -12.99
CA ALA A 9 -9.25 -20.26 -14.44
C ALA A 9 -7.85 -20.53 -15.04
N CYS A 10 -6.80 -20.44 -14.22
CA CYS A 10 -5.41 -20.69 -14.64
C CYS A 10 -4.99 -22.18 -14.62
N VAL A 11 -5.86 -23.10 -14.20
CA VAL A 11 -5.50 -24.53 -14.04
C VAL A 11 -5.88 -25.37 -15.26
N PRO A 12 -7.13 -25.32 -15.81
CA PRO A 12 -7.49 -26.11 -16.97
C PRO A 12 -6.90 -25.51 -18.24
N SER A 13 -6.38 -26.35 -19.12
CA SER A 13 -6.05 -25.97 -20.48
C SER A 13 -7.32 -25.93 -21.35
N THR A 14 -7.35 -25.08 -22.37
CA THR A 14 -8.53 -24.82 -23.20
C THR A 14 -9.05 -26.05 -23.93
N ASP A 15 -8.17 -26.97 -24.32
CA ASP A 15 -8.50 -28.26 -24.94
C ASP A 15 -9.38 -29.15 -24.05
N LYS A 16 -9.30 -28.99 -22.71
CA LYS A 16 -10.11 -29.74 -21.74
C LYS A 16 -11.47 -29.10 -21.44
N LEU A 17 -11.75 -27.96 -22.06
CA LEU A 17 -12.98 -27.20 -21.83
C LEU A 17 -14.03 -27.42 -22.92
N GLU A 18 -13.70 -28.16 -23.98
CA GLU A 18 -14.64 -28.47 -25.05
C GLU A 18 -15.84 -29.25 -24.49
N GLY A 19 -17.07 -28.80 -24.83
CA GLY A 19 -18.32 -29.36 -24.33
C GLY A 19 -18.65 -29.11 -22.87
N ARG A 20 -17.85 -28.31 -22.14
CA ARG A 20 -18.12 -27.95 -20.76
C ARG A 20 -18.96 -26.68 -20.64
N HIS A 21 -19.80 -26.62 -19.62
CA HIS A 21 -20.53 -25.41 -19.29
C HIS A 21 -19.68 -24.51 -18.40
N ILE A 22 -19.33 -23.31 -18.91
CA ILE A 22 -18.51 -22.32 -18.21
C ILE A 22 -19.39 -21.15 -17.79
N LEU A 23 -19.35 -20.79 -16.50
CA LEU A 23 -20.03 -19.62 -15.96
C LEU A 23 -19.02 -18.72 -15.25
N THR A 24 -19.00 -17.46 -15.64
CA THR A 24 -18.28 -16.36 -14.98
C THR A 24 -19.28 -15.39 -14.34
N VAL A 25 -18.79 -14.33 -13.69
CA VAL A 25 -19.66 -13.36 -13.00
C VAL A 25 -20.60 -12.63 -14.00
N GLU A 26 -20.20 -12.46 -15.23
CA GLU A 26 -20.99 -11.83 -16.29
C GLU A 26 -22.25 -12.64 -16.64
N GLY A 27 -22.16 -13.97 -16.52
CA GLY A 27 -23.26 -14.92 -16.85
C GLY A 27 -24.26 -15.14 -15.73
N LEU A 28 -24.16 -14.45 -14.60
CA LEU A 28 -25.17 -14.48 -13.54
C LEU A 28 -26.49 -13.93 -14.03
N SER A 29 -27.62 -14.46 -13.57
CA SER A 29 -28.94 -13.88 -13.79
C SER A 29 -29.07 -12.48 -13.19
N ASP A 30 -30.04 -11.69 -13.63
CA ASP A 30 -30.23 -10.33 -13.10
C ASP A 30 -30.54 -10.35 -11.61
N THR A 31 -31.38 -11.28 -11.13
CA THR A 31 -31.65 -11.45 -9.70
C THR A 31 -30.38 -11.80 -8.92
N GLU A 32 -29.53 -12.69 -9.42
CA GLU A 32 -28.26 -13.02 -8.77
C GLU A 32 -27.32 -11.82 -8.71
N LYS A 33 -27.21 -11.05 -9.79
CA LYS A 33 -26.42 -9.82 -9.85
C LYS A 33 -26.89 -8.81 -8.79
N GLU A 34 -28.19 -8.61 -8.69
CA GLU A 34 -28.78 -7.69 -7.70
C GLU A 34 -28.54 -8.17 -6.27
N VAL A 35 -28.83 -9.45 -5.96
CA VAL A 35 -28.67 -10.02 -4.61
C VAL A 35 -27.20 -9.98 -4.17
N TYR A 36 -26.25 -10.44 -5.00
CA TYR A 36 -24.84 -10.40 -4.64
C TYR A 36 -24.32 -8.97 -4.51
N THR A 37 -24.72 -8.06 -5.38
CA THR A 37 -24.34 -6.64 -5.28
C THR A 37 -24.82 -6.05 -3.96
N TRP A 38 -26.08 -6.24 -3.62
CA TRP A 38 -26.66 -5.73 -2.39
C TRP A 38 -26.01 -6.35 -1.16
N ALA A 39 -25.92 -7.68 -1.08
CA ALA A 39 -25.39 -8.40 0.06
C ALA A 39 -23.91 -8.04 0.36
N PHE A 40 -23.07 -7.99 -0.68
CA PHE A 40 -21.66 -7.64 -0.52
C PHE A 40 -21.46 -6.16 -0.16
N ALA A 41 -22.29 -5.25 -0.71
CA ALA A 41 -22.27 -3.84 -0.35
C ALA A 41 -22.75 -3.64 1.10
N LYS A 42 -23.89 -4.25 1.46
CA LYS A 42 -24.51 -4.13 2.80
C LYS A 42 -23.63 -4.67 3.91
N ALA A 43 -23.03 -5.83 3.71
CA ALA A 43 -22.08 -6.42 4.66
C ALA A 43 -20.75 -5.64 4.76
N GLY A 44 -20.47 -4.71 3.85
CA GLY A 44 -19.17 -4.03 3.75
C GLY A 44 -18.04 -4.96 3.31
N ALA A 45 -18.36 -5.96 2.47
CA ALA A 45 -17.43 -6.98 1.99
C ALA A 45 -16.51 -6.48 0.86
N VAL A 46 -16.86 -5.36 0.22
CA VAL A 46 -16.12 -4.81 -0.90
C VAL A 46 -15.11 -3.76 -0.43
N GLN A 47 -13.82 -3.94 -0.76
CA GLN A 47 -12.81 -2.90 -0.59
C GLN A 47 -12.19 -2.52 -1.95
N CYS A 48 -11.01 -3.04 -2.32
CA CYS A 48 -10.44 -2.72 -3.63
C CYS A 48 -11.23 -3.33 -4.80
N GLY A 49 -11.94 -4.43 -4.59
CA GLY A 49 -12.79 -5.08 -5.59
C GLY A 49 -12.13 -6.19 -6.38
N PHE A 50 -10.80 -6.21 -6.47
CA PHE A 50 -10.05 -7.10 -7.36
C PHE A 50 -10.33 -8.61 -7.17
N CYS A 51 -10.62 -9.03 -5.93
CA CYS A 51 -10.94 -10.45 -5.63
C CYS A 51 -12.44 -10.77 -5.69
N ILE A 52 -13.32 -9.76 -5.68
CA ILE A 52 -14.75 -9.94 -5.39
C ILE A 52 -15.49 -10.76 -6.44
N PRO A 53 -15.27 -10.58 -7.77
CA PRO A 53 -15.92 -11.44 -8.77
C PRO A 53 -15.66 -12.94 -8.52
N GLY A 54 -14.42 -13.30 -8.18
CA GLY A 54 -14.07 -14.68 -7.83
C GLY A 54 -14.73 -15.16 -6.52
N MET A 55 -14.90 -14.27 -5.52
CA MET A 55 -15.63 -14.60 -4.28
C MET A 55 -17.10 -14.84 -4.54
N VAL A 56 -17.73 -14.03 -5.39
CA VAL A 56 -19.14 -14.18 -5.80
C VAL A 56 -19.38 -15.52 -6.49
N ILE A 57 -18.50 -15.90 -7.42
CA ILE A 57 -18.60 -17.20 -8.12
C ILE A 57 -18.43 -18.39 -7.17
N SER A 58 -17.55 -18.25 -6.16
CA SER A 58 -17.42 -19.29 -5.11
C SER A 58 -18.64 -19.34 -4.20
N ALA A 59 -19.23 -18.18 -3.86
CA ALA A 59 -20.47 -18.07 -3.11
C ALA A 59 -21.64 -18.71 -3.85
N LYS A 60 -21.79 -18.42 -5.16
CA LYS A 60 -22.81 -19.05 -6.00
C LYS A 60 -22.69 -20.57 -6.00
N ALA A 61 -21.50 -21.10 -6.21
CA ALA A 61 -21.31 -22.56 -6.20
C ALA A 61 -21.71 -23.22 -4.86
N LEU A 62 -21.53 -22.52 -3.75
CA LEU A 62 -22.01 -22.98 -2.45
C LEU A 62 -23.54 -22.90 -2.35
N LEU A 63 -24.11 -21.73 -2.63
CA LEU A 63 -25.53 -21.43 -2.42
C LEU A 63 -26.44 -22.22 -3.38
N ASP A 64 -25.95 -22.61 -4.56
CA ASP A 64 -26.67 -23.49 -5.48
C ASP A 64 -26.92 -24.91 -4.91
N VAL A 65 -26.03 -25.37 -4.02
CA VAL A 65 -26.13 -26.72 -3.42
C VAL A 65 -26.55 -26.70 -1.95
N ASN A 66 -26.25 -25.64 -1.24
CA ASN A 66 -26.63 -25.41 0.16
C ASN A 66 -27.07 -23.94 0.33
N PRO A 67 -28.38 -23.65 0.26
CA PRO A 67 -28.88 -22.27 0.39
C PRO A 67 -28.83 -21.72 1.82
N ASP A 68 -28.57 -22.56 2.84
CA ASP A 68 -28.46 -22.17 4.25
C ASP A 68 -27.14 -22.66 4.86
N PRO A 69 -25.99 -22.15 4.38
CA PRO A 69 -24.70 -22.60 4.86
C PRO A 69 -24.39 -22.08 6.25
N THR A 70 -23.65 -22.86 7.01
CA THR A 70 -23.01 -22.39 8.22
C THR A 70 -21.86 -21.42 7.88
N ARG A 71 -21.38 -20.70 8.90
CA ARG A 71 -20.24 -19.78 8.76
C ARG A 71 -18.97 -20.52 8.34
N GLU A 72 -18.76 -21.72 8.85
CA GLU A 72 -17.64 -22.61 8.54
C GLU A 72 -17.70 -23.09 7.07
N GLU A 73 -18.87 -23.45 6.58
CA GLU A 73 -19.08 -23.85 5.19
C GLU A 73 -18.85 -22.68 4.23
N ALA A 74 -19.34 -21.49 4.57
CA ALA A 74 -19.07 -20.28 3.80
C ALA A 74 -17.56 -19.93 3.75
N ALA A 75 -16.88 -20.05 4.89
CA ALA A 75 -15.42 -19.85 4.97
C ALA A 75 -14.66 -20.91 4.13
N PHE A 76 -15.11 -22.19 4.20
CA PHE A 76 -14.50 -23.25 3.41
C PHE A 76 -14.70 -23.09 1.91
N ALA A 77 -15.87 -22.59 1.46
CA ALA A 77 -16.16 -22.36 0.04
C ALA A 77 -15.17 -21.38 -0.61
N ILE A 78 -14.76 -20.34 0.12
CA ILE A 78 -13.83 -19.30 -0.39
C ILE A 78 -12.36 -19.57 -0.07
N ARG A 79 -11.99 -20.74 0.51
CA ARG A 79 -10.60 -21.06 0.93
C ARG A 79 -9.54 -20.96 -0.17
N ASN A 80 -9.96 -21.07 -1.42
CA ASN A 80 -9.07 -20.96 -2.60
C ASN A 80 -9.02 -19.53 -3.20
N ASN A 81 -9.80 -18.60 -2.68
CA ASN A 81 -9.81 -17.21 -3.10
C ASN A 81 -8.92 -16.39 -2.15
N ILE A 82 -8.07 -15.54 -2.73
CA ILE A 82 -7.16 -14.72 -1.95
C ILE A 82 -7.69 -13.30 -1.87
N CYS A 83 -7.69 -12.72 -0.66
CA CYS A 83 -7.97 -11.31 -0.43
C CYS A 83 -6.94 -10.73 0.53
N ARG A 84 -6.34 -9.59 0.19
CA ARG A 84 -5.39 -8.88 1.06
C ARG A 84 -6.05 -7.77 1.88
N CYS A 85 -7.27 -7.33 1.51
CA CYS A 85 -7.93 -6.15 2.06
C CYS A 85 -8.82 -6.43 3.26
N THR A 86 -9.68 -7.49 3.20
CA THR A 86 -10.89 -7.60 4.03
C THR A 86 -10.72 -8.42 5.31
N GLY A 87 -9.72 -9.32 5.36
CA GLY A 87 -9.63 -10.33 6.43
C GLY A 87 -10.77 -11.36 6.38
N TYR A 88 -11.50 -11.45 5.26
CA TYR A 88 -12.55 -12.42 4.92
C TYR A 88 -13.85 -12.33 5.73
N LYS A 89 -13.85 -11.87 6.98
CA LYS A 89 -15.01 -11.85 7.87
C LYS A 89 -16.26 -11.26 7.19
N LYS A 90 -16.12 -10.07 6.60
CA LYS A 90 -17.21 -9.39 5.91
C LYS A 90 -17.67 -10.09 4.62
N ILE A 91 -16.77 -10.81 3.96
CA ILE A 91 -17.13 -11.63 2.78
C ILE A 91 -17.99 -12.82 3.21
N ILE A 92 -17.63 -13.48 4.32
CA ILE A 92 -18.43 -14.56 4.87
C ILE A 92 -19.82 -14.05 5.30
N ASP A 93 -19.87 -12.90 5.97
CA ASP A 93 -21.14 -12.23 6.33
C ASP A 93 -22.01 -11.97 5.09
N ALA A 94 -21.39 -11.51 3.98
CA ALA A 94 -22.10 -11.27 2.71
C ALA A 94 -22.65 -12.54 2.07
N ILE A 95 -21.92 -13.66 2.12
CA ILE A 95 -22.37 -14.94 1.59
C ILE A 95 -23.60 -15.43 2.36
N LEU A 96 -23.58 -15.37 3.70
CA LEU A 96 -24.70 -15.73 4.53
C LEU A 96 -25.92 -14.86 4.27
N LEU A 97 -25.71 -13.55 4.14
CA LEU A 97 -26.77 -12.59 3.82
C LEU A 97 -27.38 -12.84 2.44
N ALA A 98 -26.55 -13.13 1.42
CA ALA A 98 -27.06 -13.51 0.09
C ALA A 98 -27.91 -14.80 0.15
N GLY A 99 -27.47 -15.81 0.90
CA GLY A 99 -28.24 -17.05 1.11
C GLY A 99 -29.58 -16.78 1.77
N GLU A 100 -29.65 -15.89 2.76
CA GLU A 100 -30.91 -15.47 3.39
C GLU A 100 -31.88 -14.83 2.37
N ILE A 101 -31.40 -13.91 1.55
CA ILE A 101 -32.21 -13.25 0.51
C ILE A 101 -32.72 -14.27 -0.52
N PHE A 102 -31.88 -15.19 -1.00
CA PHE A 102 -32.30 -16.22 -1.95
C PHE A 102 -33.37 -17.16 -1.36
N ARG A 103 -33.27 -17.56 -0.08
CA ARG A 103 -34.31 -18.36 0.60
C ARG A 103 -35.64 -17.61 0.72
N ASN A 104 -35.59 -16.29 0.80
CA ASN A 104 -36.79 -15.43 0.87
C ASN A 104 -37.30 -14.97 -0.50
N GLY A 105 -36.96 -15.72 -1.57
CA GLY A 105 -37.46 -15.45 -2.93
C GLY A 105 -36.66 -14.42 -3.72
N GLY A 106 -35.50 -13.98 -3.22
CA GLY A 106 -34.63 -13.03 -3.91
C GLY A 106 -35.06 -11.54 -3.79
N GLU A 107 -36.03 -11.25 -2.93
CA GLU A 107 -36.51 -9.89 -2.71
C GLU A 107 -35.53 -9.11 -1.83
N ILE A 108 -34.97 -8.02 -2.38
CA ILE A 108 -34.03 -7.15 -1.68
C ILE A 108 -34.80 -6.12 -0.86
N PRO A 109 -34.48 -5.97 0.46
CA PRO A 109 -35.09 -4.94 1.30
C PRO A 109 -34.89 -3.54 0.72
N GLN A 110 -36.00 -2.81 0.57
CA GLN A 110 -35.99 -1.41 0.13
C GLN A 110 -35.51 -0.53 1.30
N GLU A 111 -34.27 -0.11 1.28
CA GLU A 111 -33.70 0.83 2.24
C GLU A 111 -33.37 2.15 1.54
N LYS A 112 -33.70 3.27 2.16
CA LYS A 112 -33.25 4.56 1.63
C LYS A 112 -31.80 4.79 2.04
N ASP A 113 -30.92 4.90 1.06
CA ASP A 113 -29.51 5.26 1.30
C ASP A 113 -29.42 6.69 1.83
N CYS A 114 -28.94 6.84 3.04
CA CYS A 114 -28.76 8.14 3.66
C CYS A 114 -27.30 8.59 3.53
N ALA A 115 -27.04 9.58 2.68
CA ALA A 115 -25.70 10.16 2.52
C ALA A 115 -25.34 11.08 3.69
N ARG A 116 -25.23 10.54 4.91
CA ARG A 116 -24.90 11.27 6.13
C ARG A 116 -23.73 10.67 6.87
N VAL A 117 -22.87 11.54 7.40
CA VAL A 117 -21.78 11.13 8.30
C VAL A 117 -22.41 10.49 9.55
N GLY A 118 -21.83 9.37 10.00
CA GLY A 118 -22.37 8.60 11.13
C GLY A 118 -23.45 7.57 10.77
N GLN A 119 -23.92 7.55 9.52
CA GLN A 119 -24.84 6.52 9.01
C GLN A 119 -24.09 5.43 8.24
N SER A 120 -24.61 4.20 8.26
CA SER A 120 -24.11 3.14 7.40
C SER A 120 -24.65 3.33 6.00
N MET A 121 -23.76 3.53 5.03
CA MET A 121 -24.10 3.67 3.61
C MET A 121 -23.32 2.63 2.81
N PRO A 122 -23.96 1.90 1.88
CA PRO A 122 -23.25 1.04 0.94
C PRO A 122 -22.26 1.82 0.09
N ARG A 123 -21.17 1.16 -0.31
CA ARG A 123 -20.16 1.79 -1.16
C ARG A 123 -20.77 2.27 -2.49
N VAL A 124 -20.40 3.47 -2.91
CA VAL A 124 -20.87 4.06 -4.18
C VAL A 124 -20.38 3.27 -5.41
N ASP A 125 -19.25 2.59 -5.29
CA ASP A 125 -18.58 1.79 -6.33
C ASP A 125 -18.75 0.26 -6.15
N ALA A 126 -19.73 -0.19 -5.35
CA ALA A 126 -19.89 -1.60 -5.02
C ALA A 126 -20.27 -2.44 -6.25
N GLN A 127 -21.23 -1.99 -7.04
CA GLN A 127 -21.78 -2.75 -8.15
C GLN A 127 -20.72 -3.11 -9.18
N GLU A 128 -19.95 -2.12 -9.65
CA GLU A 128 -18.90 -2.36 -10.65
C GLU A 128 -17.81 -3.33 -10.17
N LYS A 129 -17.52 -3.32 -8.85
CA LYS A 129 -16.54 -4.21 -8.21
C LYS A 129 -17.07 -5.62 -7.98
N VAL A 130 -18.35 -5.76 -7.66
CA VAL A 130 -19.00 -7.06 -7.44
C VAL A 130 -19.19 -7.79 -8.76
N LEU A 131 -19.63 -7.08 -9.80
CA LEU A 131 -19.91 -7.63 -11.11
C LEU A 131 -18.68 -7.66 -12.04
N GLY A 132 -17.53 -7.13 -11.61
CA GLY A 132 -16.31 -7.12 -12.41
C GLY A 132 -16.36 -6.18 -13.63
N THR A 133 -17.29 -5.22 -13.66
CA THR A 133 -17.42 -4.24 -14.75
C THR A 133 -16.51 -3.02 -14.58
N GLY A 134 -16.03 -2.80 -13.34
CA GLY A 134 -15.06 -1.74 -13.04
C GLY A 134 -13.72 -2.00 -13.72
N LYS A 135 -13.08 -0.92 -14.21
CA LYS A 135 -11.87 -1.00 -15.02
C LYS A 135 -10.61 -0.70 -14.24
N TYR A 136 -9.66 -1.63 -14.28
CA TYR A 136 -8.26 -1.45 -13.89
C TYR A 136 -7.43 -1.11 -15.13
N PRO A 137 -6.23 -0.52 -15.01
CA PRO A 137 -5.41 -0.22 -16.20
C PRO A 137 -5.11 -1.43 -17.09
N ASP A 138 -5.02 -2.62 -16.50
CA ASP A 138 -4.81 -3.86 -17.29
C ASP A 138 -5.99 -4.22 -18.20
N ASP A 139 -7.20 -3.74 -17.90
CA ASP A 139 -8.41 -3.94 -18.70
C ASP A 139 -8.51 -2.96 -19.88
N ILE A 140 -7.61 -2.01 -20.00
CA ILE A 140 -7.62 -0.98 -21.04
C ILE A 140 -6.83 -1.46 -22.25
N TYR A 141 -7.46 -1.41 -23.41
CA TYR A 141 -6.86 -1.68 -24.71
C TYR A 141 -7.18 -0.53 -25.65
N LEU A 142 -6.15 0.04 -26.26
CA LEU A 142 -6.24 1.14 -27.20
C LEU A 142 -5.77 0.68 -28.58
N ASP A 143 -6.32 1.26 -29.62
CA ASP A 143 -5.93 0.93 -31.00
C ASP A 143 -4.44 1.18 -31.23
N GLY A 144 -3.75 0.21 -31.81
CA GLY A 144 -2.31 0.27 -32.06
C GLY A 144 -1.43 0.22 -30.79
N MET A 145 -1.99 -0.18 -29.65
CA MET A 145 -1.27 -0.28 -28.37
C MET A 145 -0.13 -1.30 -28.47
N ILE A 146 1.00 -0.92 -27.87
CA ILE A 146 2.19 -1.75 -27.70
C ILE A 146 2.40 -2.09 -26.23
N TYR A 147 3.35 -2.97 -25.96
CA TYR A 147 3.70 -3.43 -24.62
C TYR A 147 5.14 -3.02 -24.29
N GLY A 148 5.34 -2.52 -23.07
CA GLY A 148 6.63 -2.09 -22.57
C GLY A 148 7.04 -2.82 -21.31
N SER A 149 8.34 -3.05 -21.13
CA SER A 149 8.92 -3.59 -19.90
C SER A 149 10.37 -3.18 -19.75
N ALA A 150 10.86 -3.16 -18.51
CA ALA A 150 12.26 -2.90 -18.23
C ALA A 150 13.10 -4.18 -18.25
N VAL A 151 14.33 -4.06 -18.76
CA VAL A 151 15.43 -5.00 -18.48
C VAL A 151 16.03 -4.56 -17.14
N ARG A 152 16.04 -5.46 -16.16
CA ARG A 152 16.47 -5.17 -14.79
C ARG A 152 17.92 -5.57 -14.56
N SER A 153 18.55 -4.92 -13.60
CA SER A 153 19.91 -5.24 -13.18
C SER A 153 20.04 -6.69 -12.71
N LYS A 154 21.15 -7.36 -13.08
CA LYS A 154 21.52 -8.69 -12.60
C LYS A 154 22.28 -8.65 -11.26
N TYR A 155 22.75 -7.46 -10.86
CA TYR A 155 23.57 -7.26 -9.67
C TYR A 155 22.99 -6.18 -8.77
N PRO A 156 23.01 -6.38 -7.44
CA PRO A 156 22.55 -5.36 -6.52
C PRO A 156 23.46 -4.12 -6.51
N ARG A 157 24.74 -4.28 -6.91
CA ARG A 157 25.69 -3.18 -7.07
C ARG A 157 26.73 -3.56 -8.13
N ALA A 158 26.68 -2.87 -9.26
CA ALA A 158 27.61 -3.04 -10.37
C ALA A 158 27.67 -1.77 -11.20
N ARG A 159 28.82 -1.49 -11.81
CA ARG A 159 28.92 -0.45 -12.84
C ARG A 159 28.41 -1.03 -14.17
N VAL A 160 27.51 -0.32 -14.82
CA VAL A 160 27.06 -0.63 -16.18
C VAL A 160 28.12 -0.17 -17.16
N LEU A 161 28.76 -1.09 -17.87
CA LEU A 161 29.85 -0.77 -18.83
C LEU A 161 29.33 -0.54 -20.23
N ALA A 162 28.39 -1.38 -20.70
CA ALA A 162 27.77 -1.27 -22.02
C ALA A 162 26.38 -1.93 -22.03
N ILE A 163 25.55 -1.48 -22.97
CA ILE A 163 24.21 -2.05 -23.24
C ILE A 163 24.17 -2.37 -24.74
N HIS A 164 24.13 -3.66 -25.09
CA HIS A 164 24.05 -4.15 -26.47
C HIS A 164 22.58 -4.47 -26.78
N LYS A 165 21.95 -3.62 -27.57
CA LYS A 165 20.51 -3.67 -27.87
C LYS A 165 20.18 -4.04 -29.31
N GLU A 166 21.16 -4.11 -30.18
CA GLU A 166 21.03 -4.25 -31.64
C GLU A 166 20.28 -5.55 -32.02
N LYS A 167 20.55 -6.65 -31.30
CA LYS A 167 19.87 -7.95 -31.53
C LYS A 167 18.38 -7.86 -31.18
N ALA A 168 18.05 -7.12 -30.11
CA ALA A 168 16.68 -6.91 -29.70
C ALA A 168 15.93 -6.00 -30.69
N GLU A 169 16.55 -4.91 -31.11
CA GLU A 169 16.00 -3.96 -32.08
C GLU A 169 15.77 -4.58 -33.46
N ALA A 170 16.62 -5.54 -33.86
CA ALA A 170 16.48 -6.26 -35.13
C ALA A 170 15.35 -7.32 -35.12
N LEU A 171 14.75 -7.63 -33.96
CA LEU A 171 13.65 -8.61 -33.89
C LEU A 171 12.36 -8.00 -34.44
N PRO A 172 11.72 -8.62 -35.46
CA PRO A 172 10.47 -8.09 -36.02
C PRO A 172 9.38 -7.92 -34.94
N GLY A 173 8.72 -6.76 -34.96
CA GLY A 173 7.71 -6.37 -33.99
C GLY A 173 8.26 -5.69 -32.73
N VAL A 174 9.57 -5.50 -32.61
CA VAL A 174 10.15 -4.59 -31.63
C VAL A 174 10.04 -3.15 -32.14
N VAL A 175 9.50 -2.27 -31.29
CA VAL A 175 9.29 -0.84 -31.59
C VAL A 175 10.53 -0.02 -31.22
N GLY A 176 11.22 -0.42 -30.16
CA GLY A 176 12.46 0.23 -29.74
C GLY A 176 13.00 -0.32 -28.43
N VAL A 177 14.28 -0.03 -28.20
CA VAL A 177 14.97 -0.25 -26.91
C VAL A 177 15.54 1.09 -26.44
N PHE A 178 14.98 1.61 -25.37
CA PHE A 178 15.29 2.95 -24.85
C PHE A 178 16.21 2.83 -23.64
N THR A 179 17.21 3.69 -23.57
CA THR A 179 18.20 3.79 -22.49
C THR A 179 18.06 5.11 -21.72
N ALA A 180 18.86 5.31 -20.71
CA ALA A 180 18.87 6.58 -19.97
C ALA A 180 19.19 7.80 -20.86
N ASP A 181 19.93 7.61 -21.94
CA ASP A 181 20.31 8.68 -22.91
C ASP A 181 19.09 9.16 -23.74
N ASP A 182 18.03 8.37 -23.82
CA ASP A 182 16.79 8.70 -24.52
C ASP A 182 15.82 9.53 -23.65
N ILE A 183 16.15 9.78 -22.37
CA ILE A 183 15.32 10.58 -21.47
C ILE A 183 15.48 12.06 -21.78
N PRO A 184 14.40 12.78 -22.21
CA PRO A 184 14.52 14.17 -22.63
C PRO A 184 14.83 15.16 -21.50
N GLY A 185 14.41 14.84 -20.27
CA GLY A 185 14.56 15.70 -19.09
C GLY A 185 15.57 15.14 -18.09
N LYS A 186 15.14 14.95 -16.84
CA LYS A 186 16.02 14.43 -15.79
C LYS A 186 15.88 12.91 -15.65
N VAL A 187 17.03 12.23 -15.56
CA VAL A 187 17.09 10.78 -15.33
C VAL A 187 16.55 10.40 -13.94
N LYS A 188 16.78 11.27 -12.94
CA LYS A 188 16.37 11.01 -11.55
C LYS A 188 14.98 11.58 -11.26
N VAL A 189 14.14 10.74 -10.70
CA VAL A 189 12.81 11.04 -10.15
C VAL A 189 12.78 10.72 -8.67
N GLY A 190 11.66 10.88 -8.02
CA GLY A 190 11.44 10.49 -6.62
C GLY A 190 10.40 11.37 -5.93
N HIS A 191 9.69 10.76 -5.01
CA HIS A 191 8.53 11.35 -4.34
C HIS A 191 8.90 12.61 -3.53
N LEU A 192 9.84 12.49 -2.60
CA LEU A 192 10.37 13.61 -1.79
C LEU A 192 11.78 14.04 -2.20
N MET A 193 12.63 13.08 -2.56
CA MET A 193 13.99 13.30 -3.02
C MET A 193 14.16 12.72 -4.42
N GLN A 194 14.75 13.49 -5.33
CA GLN A 194 15.02 13.04 -6.70
C GLN A 194 16.34 12.25 -6.73
N ASP A 195 16.36 11.08 -6.09
CA ASP A 195 17.51 10.20 -6.00
C ASP A 195 17.37 8.88 -6.77
N TRP A 196 16.15 8.55 -7.25
CA TRP A 196 15.84 7.30 -7.94
C TRP A 196 16.05 7.44 -9.45
N ASP A 197 17.00 6.68 -9.99
CA ASP A 197 17.24 6.65 -11.42
C ASP A 197 16.10 5.93 -12.17
N THR A 198 15.47 6.61 -13.14
CA THR A 198 14.47 6.00 -14.04
C THR A 198 15.04 4.80 -14.79
N MET A 199 16.26 4.95 -15.28
CA MET A 199 17.14 3.92 -15.82
C MET A 199 18.58 4.25 -15.45
N ILE A 200 19.41 3.24 -15.20
CA ILE A 200 20.83 3.44 -14.87
C ILE A 200 21.62 3.77 -16.12
N PRO A 201 22.25 4.95 -16.22
CA PRO A 201 23.09 5.30 -17.37
C PRO A 201 24.32 4.43 -17.46
N VAL A 202 24.86 4.25 -18.68
CA VAL A 202 26.19 3.65 -18.90
C VAL A 202 27.26 4.43 -18.12
N GLY A 203 28.17 3.73 -17.47
CA GLY A 203 29.19 4.28 -16.58
C GLY A 203 28.74 4.51 -15.14
N LYS A 204 27.43 4.46 -14.82
CA LYS A 204 26.90 4.60 -13.47
C LYS A 204 26.72 3.23 -12.78
N ILE A 205 26.46 3.29 -11.47
CA ILE A 205 26.40 2.10 -10.60
C ILE A 205 24.94 1.79 -10.30
N THR A 206 24.54 0.51 -10.38
CA THR A 206 23.23 0.03 -9.92
C THR A 206 23.16 0.04 -8.40
N HIS A 207 21.96 0.25 -7.87
CA HIS A 207 21.72 0.37 -6.42
C HIS A 207 21.01 -0.84 -5.84
N TYR A 208 20.22 -1.58 -6.65
CA TYR A 208 19.59 -2.84 -6.26
C TYR A 208 19.21 -3.68 -7.50
N LEU A 209 18.75 -4.91 -7.30
CA LEU A 209 18.37 -5.84 -8.39
C LEU A 209 17.16 -5.37 -9.22
N GLY A 210 16.34 -4.48 -8.69
CA GLY A 210 15.16 -3.95 -9.37
C GLY A 210 15.44 -2.78 -10.31
N ASP A 211 16.64 -2.20 -10.31
CA ASP A 211 16.99 -1.07 -11.17
C ASP A 211 16.75 -1.38 -12.65
N ALA A 212 16.10 -0.48 -13.35
CA ALA A 212 15.94 -0.56 -14.78
C ALA A 212 17.24 -0.16 -15.48
N ILE A 213 17.67 -0.92 -16.47
CA ILE A 213 18.86 -0.64 -17.30
C ILE A 213 18.42 -0.03 -18.64
N CYS A 214 17.40 -0.61 -19.25
CA CYS A 214 16.75 -0.07 -20.44
C CYS A 214 15.28 -0.50 -20.48
N LEU A 215 14.48 0.16 -21.33
CA LEU A 215 13.09 -0.20 -21.60
C LEU A 215 12.99 -0.82 -23.00
N VAL A 216 12.27 -1.92 -23.10
CA VAL A 216 11.95 -2.55 -24.39
C VAL A 216 10.47 -2.33 -24.67
N ALA A 217 10.13 -1.97 -25.91
CA ALA A 217 8.76 -1.85 -26.39
C ALA A 217 8.56 -2.74 -27.61
N ALA A 218 7.46 -3.50 -27.62
CA ALA A 218 7.12 -4.43 -28.70
C ALA A 218 5.61 -4.51 -28.95
N GLU A 219 5.23 -5.03 -30.12
CA GLU A 219 3.83 -5.11 -30.55
C GLU A 219 3.01 -6.15 -29.79
N THR A 220 3.65 -7.20 -29.27
CA THR A 220 2.99 -8.22 -28.44
C THR A 220 3.80 -8.58 -27.20
N PRO A 221 3.16 -9.10 -26.15
CA PRO A 221 3.87 -9.55 -24.94
C PRO A 221 4.91 -10.64 -25.24
N GLU A 222 4.65 -11.53 -26.19
CA GLU A 222 5.55 -12.63 -26.57
C GLU A 222 6.83 -12.11 -27.23
N ILE A 223 6.69 -11.10 -28.12
CA ILE A 223 7.83 -10.43 -28.76
C ILE A 223 8.63 -9.66 -27.70
N LEU A 224 7.93 -8.94 -26.81
CA LEU A 224 8.54 -8.21 -25.71
C LEU A 224 9.44 -9.11 -24.85
N GLU A 225 8.92 -10.27 -24.41
CA GLU A 225 9.70 -11.20 -23.58
C GLU A 225 10.88 -11.85 -24.32
N LYS A 226 10.76 -12.03 -25.66
CA LYS A 226 11.90 -12.47 -26.48
C LYS A 226 12.95 -11.37 -26.62
N ALA A 227 12.51 -10.14 -26.90
CA ALA A 227 13.40 -8.99 -27.08
C ALA A 227 14.19 -8.66 -25.80
N LYS A 228 13.55 -8.69 -24.62
CA LYS A 228 14.22 -8.49 -23.31
C LYS A 228 15.41 -9.46 -23.11
N LYS A 229 15.28 -10.71 -23.58
CA LYS A 229 16.34 -11.72 -23.45
C LYS A 229 17.51 -11.50 -24.43
N LEU A 230 17.30 -10.74 -25.49
CA LEU A 230 18.31 -10.41 -26.50
C LEU A 230 19.13 -9.17 -26.14
N VAL A 231 18.69 -8.38 -25.13
CA VAL A 231 19.50 -7.29 -24.61
C VAL A 231 20.59 -7.86 -23.74
N GLU A 232 21.84 -7.57 -24.10
CA GLU A 232 23.03 -7.98 -23.34
C GLU A 232 23.60 -6.75 -22.63
N VAL A 233 23.89 -6.87 -21.33
CA VAL A 233 24.46 -5.78 -20.52
C VAL A 233 25.77 -6.24 -19.93
N GLU A 234 26.82 -5.44 -20.13
CA GLU A 234 28.12 -5.66 -19.52
C GLU A 234 28.20 -4.94 -18.17
N TYR A 235 28.66 -5.67 -17.16
CA TYR A 235 28.78 -5.17 -15.80
C TYR A 235 30.17 -5.37 -15.22
N GLU A 236 30.60 -4.42 -14.41
CA GLU A 236 31.68 -4.57 -13.43
C GLU A 236 31.04 -4.77 -12.04
N PRO A 237 30.96 -6.01 -11.52
CA PRO A 237 30.38 -6.25 -10.20
C PRO A 237 31.17 -5.56 -9.09
N LEU A 238 30.48 -4.94 -8.15
CA LEU A 238 31.03 -4.23 -6.99
C LEU A 238 30.50 -4.84 -5.70
N LYS A 239 31.25 -4.64 -4.59
CA LYS A 239 30.83 -5.12 -3.27
C LYS A 239 29.57 -4.41 -2.81
N PRO A 240 28.44 -5.11 -2.58
CA PRO A 240 27.20 -4.49 -2.12
C PRO A 240 27.20 -4.25 -0.60
N VAL A 241 26.32 -3.36 -0.16
CA VAL A 241 26.04 -3.03 1.23
C VAL A 241 24.62 -3.48 1.56
N PHE A 242 24.44 -4.54 2.35
CA PHE A 242 23.13 -5.11 2.69
C PHE A 242 22.68 -4.86 4.14
N SER A 243 23.56 -4.28 4.95
CA SER A 243 23.25 -4.04 6.37
C SER A 243 23.37 -2.56 6.71
N PRO A 244 22.34 -1.94 7.30
CA PRO A 244 22.44 -0.56 7.78
C PRO A 244 23.53 -0.38 8.84
N THR A 245 23.80 -1.40 9.65
CA THR A 245 24.91 -1.38 10.61
C THR A 245 26.28 -1.33 9.92
N TYR A 246 26.42 -2.02 8.79
CA TYR A 246 27.64 -1.93 7.96
C TYR A 246 27.69 -0.61 7.20
N ALA A 247 26.56 -0.15 6.65
CA ALA A 247 26.44 1.14 5.95
C ALA A 247 26.88 2.34 6.83
N ALA A 248 26.68 2.23 8.15
CA ALA A 248 27.08 3.25 9.13
C ALA A 248 28.60 3.33 9.36
N GLN A 249 29.39 2.35 8.89
CA GLN A 249 30.83 2.34 9.12
C GLN A 249 31.56 3.32 8.17
N PRO A 250 32.58 4.04 8.62
CA PRO A 250 33.30 5.02 7.79
C PRO A 250 33.97 4.42 6.53
N PHE A 251 34.25 3.12 6.57
CA PHE A 251 34.91 2.37 5.47
C PHE A 251 33.93 1.62 4.57
N ALA A 252 32.61 1.73 4.82
CA ALA A 252 31.62 1.10 3.98
C ALA A 252 31.56 1.76 2.60
N PRO A 253 31.37 0.98 1.52
CA PRO A 253 31.13 1.56 0.22
C PRO A 253 29.92 2.49 0.23
N LEU A 254 30.02 3.63 -0.47
CA LEU A 254 28.90 4.58 -0.58
C LEU A 254 27.85 4.03 -1.56
N VAL A 255 26.60 3.97 -1.12
CA VAL A 255 25.45 3.64 -1.96
C VAL A 255 25.08 4.84 -2.83
N HIS A 256 25.05 6.05 -2.24
CA HIS A 256 24.90 7.32 -2.93
C HIS A 256 26.13 8.22 -2.72
N GLU A 257 26.41 9.12 -3.66
CA GLU A 257 27.53 10.07 -3.55
C GLU A 257 27.42 10.97 -2.30
N SER A 258 26.20 11.24 -1.83
CA SER A 258 25.91 12.02 -0.62
C SER A 258 26.20 11.28 0.69
N GLY A 259 26.51 9.98 0.63
CA GLY A 259 26.75 9.12 1.80
C GLY A 259 25.69 8.03 1.97
N ASN A 260 25.85 7.25 3.05
CA ASN A 260 24.91 6.17 3.37
C ASN A 260 23.85 6.59 4.40
N LEU A 261 24.04 7.69 5.13
CA LEU A 261 23.03 8.20 6.08
C LEU A 261 22.00 9.04 5.31
N LEU A 262 20.75 8.53 5.23
CA LEU A 262 19.65 9.32 4.66
C LEU A 262 19.25 10.45 5.61
N CYS A 263 18.98 10.13 6.87
CA CYS A 263 18.61 11.13 7.87
C CYS A 263 18.75 10.59 9.31
N GLU A 264 18.81 11.52 10.25
CA GLU A 264 18.71 11.28 11.70
C GLU A 264 17.51 12.03 12.25
N LYS A 265 16.80 11.42 13.21
CA LYS A 265 15.68 12.01 13.95
C LYS A 265 15.90 11.82 15.44
N HIS A 266 15.68 12.89 16.19
CA HIS A 266 15.82 12.88 17.65
C HIS A 266 14.56 13.49 18.28
N VAL A 267 14.01 12.79 19.29
CA VAL A 267 12.88 13.26 20.09
C VAL A 267 13.24 13.06 21.55
N SER A 268 13.15 14.09 22.38
CA SER A 268 13.42 14.00 23.80
C SER A 268 12.49 14.88 24.64
N ARG A 269 12.20 14.42 25.84
CA ARG A 269 11.48 15.16 26.88
C ARG A 269 11.95 14.71 28.25
N GLY A 270 12.10 15.64 29.19
CA GLY A 270 12.62 15.35 30.54
C GLY A 270 14.08 14.89 30.52
N ASN A 271 14.43 13.99 31.43
CA ASN A 271 15.76 13.40 31.55
C ASN A 271 15.65 11.86 31.67
N ALA A 272 15.59 11.19 30.50
CA ALA A 272 15.43 9.74 30.46
C ALA A 272 16.59 8.99 31.16
N ASP A 273 17.83 9.44 30.98
CA ASP A 273 19.00 8.80 31.61
C ASP A 273 18.93 8.84 33.13
N GLN A 274 18.53 9.98 33.73
CA GLN A 274 18.39 10.07 35.17
C GLN A 274 17.21 9.24 35.66
N ALA A 275 16.07 9.35 35.03
CA ALA A 275 14.88 8.60 35.40
C ALA A 275 15.06 7.07 35.33
N ILE A 276 15.84 6.58 34.37
CA ILE A 276 16.19 5.15 34.26
C ILE A 276 17.17 4.74 35.38
N ARG A 277 18.17 5.58 35.70
CA ARG A 277 19.09 5.27 36.81
C ARG A 277 18.41 5.20 38.17
N ASP A 278 17.39 6.04 38.38
CA ASP A 278 16.66 6.13 39.65
C ASP A 278 15.48 5.15 39.74
N ALA A 279 15.19 4.41 38.67
CA ALA A 279 14.09 3.43 38.60
C ALA A 279 14.41 2.16 39.42
N ASP A 280 13.38 1.56 40.05
CA ASP A 280 13.49 0.32 40.80
C ASP A 280 13.77 -0.90 39.92
N TYR A 281 13.22 -0.90 38.70
CA TYR A 281 13.38 -1.94 37.68
C TYR A 281 13.84 -1.34 36.38
N VAL A 282 14.86 -1.93 35.76
CA VAL A 282 15.40 -1.49 34.47
C VAL A 282 15.55 -2.68 33.54
N LEU A 283 14.98 -2.58 32.36
CA LEU A 283 15.10 -3.57 31.28
C LEU A 283 15.69 -2.94 30.05
N MET A 284 16.59 -3.66 29.37
CA MET A 284 17.11 -3.32 28.05
C MET A 284 16.91 -4.51 27.11
N TYR A 285 16.29 -4.26 25.95
CA TYR A 285 16.08 -5.27 24.92
C TYR A 285 16.39 -4.77 23.52
N HIS A 286 16.73 -5.71 22.66
CA HIS A 286 16.94 -5.50 21.22
C HIS A 286 15.86 -6.21 20.44
N TYR A 287 15.26 -5.51 19.49
CA TYR A 287 14.22 -6.03 18.63
C TYR A 287 14.58 -5.78 17.18
N GLU A 288 14.18 -6.70 16.29
CA GLU A 288 14.32 -6.55 14.85
C GLU A 288 12.98 -6.80 14.17
N THR A 289 12.65 -5.98 13.19
CA THR A 289 11.51 -6.19 12.31
C THR A 289 12.01 -6.40 10.88
N PRO A 290 11.48 -7.39 10.14
CA PRO A 290 11.95 -7.72 8.80
C PRO A 290 11.36 -6.81 7.72
N TYR A 291 11.89 -6.92 6.50
CA TYR A 291 11.18 -6.52 5.29
C TYR A 291 9.81 -7.19 5.26
N THR A 292 8.79 -6.45 4.87
CA THR A 292 7.43 -6.98 4.70
C THR A 292 6.87 -6.53 3.37
N GLU A 293 6.29 -7.48 2.64
CA GLU A 293 5.67 -7.30 1.34
C GLU A 293 4.20 -6.86 1.49
N HIS A 294 3.78 -5.84 0.73
CA HIS A 294 2.38 -5.38 0.68
C HIS A 294 1.45 -6.46 0.16
N ALA A 295 1.88 -7.17 -0.87
CA ALA A 295 1.15 -8.25 -1.51
C ALA A 295 -0.27 -7.86 -1.95
N PHE A 296 -0.43 -6.64 -2.48
CA PHE A 296 -1.66 -6.27 -3.17
C PHE A 296 -1.91 -7.22 -4.36
N LEU A 297 -3.17 -7.54 -4.64
CA LEU A 297 -3.48 -8.57 -5.65
C LEU A 297 -3.25 -8.08 -7.07
N GLU A 298 -3.51 -6.83 -7.36
CA GLU A 298 -3.21 -6.20 -8.64
C GLU A 298 -1.74 -5.77 -8.69
N PRO A 299 -0.87 -6.40 -9.51
CA PRO A 299 0.45 -5.86 -9.78
C PRO A 299 0.36 -4.48 -10.43
N GLU A 300 1.42 -3.71 -10.35
CA GLU A 300 1.49 -2.36 -10.92
C GLU A 300 1.28 -2.42 -12.43
N CYS A 301 0.41 -1.54 -12.91
CA CYS A 301 0.10 -1.38 -14.32
C CYS A 301 -0.17 0.08 -14.65
N ALA A 302 0.32 0.54 -15.80
CA ALA A 302 -0.02 1.83 -16.37
C ALA A 302 -0.18 1.70 -17.89
N VAL A 303 -1.16 2.45 -18.40
CA VAL A 303 -1.33 2.66 -19.86
C VAL A 303 -1.08 4.13 -20.15
N ALA A 304 -0.18 4.42 -21.09
CA ALA A 304 0.13 5.80 -21.49
C ALA A 304 -0.02 5.98 -23.00
N TYR A 305 -0.36 7.18 -23.41
CA TYR A 305 -0.46 7.56 -24.82
C TYR A 305 -0.13 9.02 -25.03
N ARG A 306 0.29 9.37 -26.26
CA ARG A 306 0.52 10.78 -26.63
C ARG A 306 -0.80 11.53 -26.60
N ASP A 307 -0.73 12.74 -26.04
CA ASP A 307 -1.85 13.66 -25.94
C ASP A 307 -1.37 15.04 -26.40
N GLY A 308 -1.60 15.35 -27.66
CA GLY A 308 -1.00 16.51 -28.29
C GLY A 308 0.53 16.47 -28.23
N ASP A 309 1.14 17.47 -27.63
CA ASP A 309 2.59 17.54 -27.36
C ASP A 309 2.96 17.03 -25.95
N GLY A 310 1.99 16.54 -25.19
CA GLY A 310 2.11 15.95 -23.88
C GLY A 310 1.88 14.44 -23.84
N VAL A 311 1.48 13.93 -22.68
CA VAL A 311 1.20 12.52 -22.42
C VAL A 311 0.04 12.36 -21.43
N SER A 312 -0.84 11.41 -21.72
CA SER A 312 -1.89 10.95 -20.79
C SER A 312 -1.55 9.59 -20.24
N ILE A 313 -1.76 9.39 -18.92
CA ILE A 313 -1.44 8.17 -18.17
C ILE A 313 -2.69 7.70 -17.43
N LEU A 314 -3.11 6.46 -17.68
CA LEU A 314 -4.10 5.74 -16.89
C LEU A 314 -3.35 4.86 -15.90
N SER A 315 -3.51 5.09 -14.60
CA SER A 315 -2.62 4.54 -13.57
C SER A 315 -3.36 3.93 -12.38
N THR A 316 -2.70 3.00 -11.70
CA THR A 316 -3.08 2.53 -10.36
C THR A 316 -2.08 3.04 -9.34
N ASP A 317 -2.10 4.33 -9.05
CA ASP A 317 -1.20 4.96 -8.08
C ASP A 317 -1.92 5.48 -6.83
N GLN A 318 -1.14 5.88 -5.84
CA GLN A 318 -1.61 6.53 -4.63
C GLN A 318 -1.32 8.04 -4.64
N GLY A 319 -0.58 8.55 -5.62
CA GLY A 319 -0.15 9.94 -5.75
C GLY A 319 -0.28 10.49 -7.17
N THR A 320 -1.51 10.62 -7.68
CA THR A 320 -1.82 11.05 -9.05
C THR A 320 -1.09 12.36 -9.45
N TYR A 321 -1.04 13.34 -8.54
CA TYR A 321 -0.36 14.62 -8.79
C TYR A 321 1.16 14.53 -8.72
N ASP A 322 1.69 13.61 -7.91
CA ASP A 322 3.13 13.34 -7.85
C ASP A 322 3.59 12.60 -9.10
N THR A 323 2.82 11.62 -9.57
CA THR A 323 3.04 10.94 -10.85
C THR A 323 3.13 11.97 -12.00
N ALA A 324 2.21 12.93 -12.05
CA ALA A 324 2.27 14.00 -13.06
C ALA A 324 3.52 14.87 -12.92
N ARG A 325 3.87 15.28 -11.70
CA ARG A 325 5.04 16.11 -11.39
C ARG A 325 6.35 15.42 -11.78
N GLU A 326 6.54 14.17 -11.34
CA GLU A 326 7.77 13.44 -11.59
C GLU A 326 7.93 13.08 -13.07
N THR A 327 6.82 12.68 -13.74
CA THR A 327 6.82 12.43 -15.18
C THR A 327 7.16 13.70 -15.98
N SER A 328 6.63 14.87 -15.58
CA SER A 328 6.97 16.14 -16.24
C SER A 328 8.45 16.48 -16.14
N ILE A 329 9.07 16.20 -14.99
CA ILE A 329 10.52 16.38 -14.75
C ILE A 329 11.33 15.45 -15.65
N MET A 330 10.94 14.17 -15.73
CA MET A 330 11.62 13.16 -16.55
C MET A 330 11.51 13.49 -18.05
N LEU A 331 10.33 13.90 -18.51
CA LEU A 331 10.12 14.25 -19.91
C LEU A 331 10.61 15.65 -20.30
N GLY A 332 10.94 16.51 -19.31
CA GLY A 332 11.36 17.89 -19.56
C GLY A 332 10.25 18.77 -20.16
N ILE A 333 8.99 18.48 -19.86
CA ILE A 333 7.82 19.20 -20.37
C ILE A 333 7.04 19.84 -19.21
N PRO A 334 6.22 20.89 -19.47
CA PRO A 334 5.36 21.49 -18.46
C PRO A 334 4.41 20.47 -17.83
N LYS A 335 4.15 20.59 -16.51
CA LYS A 335 3.30 19.68 -15.76
C LYS A 335 1.87 19.62 -16.34
N GLU A 336 1.38 20.72 -16.88
CA GLU A 336 0.05 20.87 -17.49
C GLU A 336 -0.11 20.03 -18.77
N LYS A 337 0.99 19.49 -19.30
CA LYS A 337 1.01 18.58 -20.46
C LYS A 337 1.10 17.10 -20.05
N VAL A 338 1.07 16.82 -18.76
CA VAL A 338 1.06 15.45 -18.21
C VAL A 338 -0.27 15.23 -17.51
N HIS A 339 -1.15 14.52 -18.17
CA HIS A 339 -2.47 14.17 -17.65
C HIS A 339 -2.44 12.79 -17.02
N VAL A 340 -2.81 12.69 -15.74
CA VAL A 340 -2.86 11.42 -15.03
C VAL A 340 -4.28 11.18 -14.53
N THR A 341 -4.85 10.04 -14.88
CA THR A 341 -6.14 9.59 -14.40
C THR A 341 -5.97 8.32 -13.58
N ASN A 342 -6.40 8.38 -12.32
CA ASN A 342 -6.40 7.22 -11.45
C ASN A 342 -7.57 6.30 -11.78
N MET A 343 -7.26 5.06 -12.13
CA MET A 343 -8.24 3.99 -12.38
C MET A 343 -8.63 3.30 -11.07
N LEU A 344 -9.43 2.23 -11.12
CA LEU A 344 -9.59 1.37 -9.96
C LEU A 344 -8.24 0.80 -9.54
N VAL A 345 -7.97 0.81 -8.24
CA VAL A 345 -6.72 0.31 -7.67
C VAL A 345 -7.00 -0.98 -6.89
N GLY A 346 -6.39 -2.07 -7.31
CA GLY A 346 -6.53 -3.41 -6.73
C GLY A 346 -5.74 -3.63 -5.43
N GLY A 347 -5.73 -2.60 -4.56
CA GLY A 347 -4.98 -2.51 -3.32
C GLY A 347 -3.64 -1.82 -3.51
N GLY A 348 -3.16 -1.13 -2.49
CA GLY A 348 -1.89 -0.40 -2.50
C GLY A 348 -1.15 -0.52 -1.18
N PHE A 349 -1.81 -0.20 -0.06
CA PHE A 349 -1.28 -0.28 1.32
C PHE A 349 -0.03 0.59 1.56
N GLY A 350 0.25 1.56 0.69
CA GLY A 350 1.45 2.37 0.64
C GLY A 350 2.45 1.96 -0.46
N GLY A 351 2.35 0.75 -1.01
CA GLY A 351 3.31 0.24 -1.99
C GLY A 351 3.16 0.80 -3.41
N LYS A 352 2.15 1.63 -3.67
CA LYS A 352 1.91 2.29 -4.95
C LYS A 352 2.02 3.83 -4.84
N GLU A 353 2.74 4.33 -3.83
CA GLU A 353 3.00 5.77 -3.70
C GLU A 353 4.15 6.21 -4.60
N ASP A 354 5.24 5.45 -4.63
CA ASP A 354 6.33 5.69 -5.57
C ASP A 354 5.97 5.18 -6.97
N MET A 355 6.42 5.87 -8.01
CA MET A 355 6.28 5.42 -9.40
C MET A 355 7.14 4.18 -9.67
N THR A 356 6.56 3.16 -10.29
CA THR A 356 7.27 1.94 -10.69
C THR A 356 7.15 1.64 -12.17
N VAL A 357 6.02 1.99 -12.79
CA VAL A 357 5.72 1.73 -14.21
C VAL A 357 5.21 2.96 -14.96
N GLN A 358 4.69 3.95 -14.27
CA GLN A 358 4.03 5.12 -14.87
C GLN A 358 4.99 5.93 -15.74
N HIS A 359 6.17 6.23 -15.20
CA HIS A 359 7.23 6.95 -15.92
C HIS A 359 7.79 6.14 -17.09
N HIS A 360 7.89 4.80 -16.98
CA HIS A 360 8.29 3.93 -18.08
C HIS A 360 7.26 3.95 -19.21
N ALA A 361 5.96 3.81 -18.88
CA ALA A 361 4.89 3.89 -19.86
C ALA A 361 4.85 5.27 -20.55
N ALA A 362 4.96 6.33 -19.76
CA ALA A 362 4.98 7.70 -20.27
C ALA A 362 6.16 7.96 -21.23
N LEU A 363 7.36 7.51 -20.88
CA LEU A 363 8.56 7.68 -21.72
C LEU A 363 8.40 6.94 -23.05
N ILE A 364 8.00 5.66 -23.01
CA ILE A 364 7.81 4.88 -24.24
C ILE A 364 6.71 5.51 -25.12
N ALA A 365 5.58 5.92 -24.55
CA ALA A 365 4.51 6.57 -25.30
C ALA A 365 4.95 7.90 -25.91
N TYR A 366 5.74 8.68 -25.14
CA TYR A 366 6.26 9.97 -25.59
C TYR A 366 7.22 9.84 -26.76
N LEU A 367 8.13 8.86 -26.72
CA LEU A 367 9.15 8.65 -27.75
C LEU A 367 8.63 7.91 -28.96
N SER A 368 7.79 6.87 -28.78
CA SER A 368 7.26 6.06 -29.90
C SER A 368 6.06 6.67 -30.61
N GLY A 369 5.35 7.61 -29.95
CA GLY A 369 4.08 8.14 -30.45
C GLY A 369 2.91 7.14 -30.41
N ARG A 370 3.10 5.94 -29.84
CA ARG A 370 2.09 4.88 -29.77
C ARG A 370 1.56 4.71 -28.33
N PRO A 371 0.28 4.32 -28.15
CA PRO A 371 -0.20 3.90 -26.84
C PRO A 371 0.60 2.69 -26.33
N VAL A 372 0.92 2.66 -25.04
CA VAL A 372 1.72 1.58 -24.45
C VAL A 372 1.13 1.15 -23.11
N LYS A 373 1.15 -0.16 -22.87
CA LYS A 373 0.89 -0.78 -21.57
C LYS A 373 2.19 -1.28 -20.97
N VAL A 374 2.50 -0.84 -19.74
CA VAL A 374 3.58 -1.39 -18.92
C VAL A 374 2.95 -2.02 -17.68
N LYS A 375 3.13 -3.33 -17.52
CA LYS A 375 2.59 -4.13 -16.41
C LYS A 375 3.71 -4.98 -15.83
N LEU A 376 3.82 -5.01 -14.51
CA LEU A 376 4.74 -5.92 -13.82
C LEU A 376 4.12 -7.31 -13.69
N SER A 377 4.93 -8.35 -13.85
CA SER A 377 4.59 -9.67 -13.35
C SER A 377 4.58 -9.65 -11.80
N ARG A 378 3.99 -10.66 -11.16
CA ARG A 378 4.04 -10.76 -9.69
C ARG A 378 5.47 -10.82 -9.16
N GLN A 379 6.38 -11.49 -9.85
CA GLN A 379 7.79 -11.57 -9.47
C GLN A 379 8.49 -10.21 -9.58
N GLU A 380 8.25 -9.47 -10.67
CA GLU A 380 8.77 -8.12 -10.82
C GLU A 380 8.18 -7.15 -9.79
N SER A 381 6.87 -7.23 -9.54
CA SER A 381 6.20 -6.43 -8.51
C SER A 381 6.88 -6.61 -7.14
N ILE A 382 7.11 -7.86 -6.72
CA ILE A 382 7.83 -8.16 -5.47
C ILE A 382 9.28 -7.65 -5.48
N LEU A 383 9.95 -7.66 -6.63
CA LEU A 383 11.33 -7.20 -6.77
C LEU A 383 11.45 -5.68 -6.72
N VAL A 384 10.51 -4.96 -7.34
CA VAL A 384 10.67 -3.55 -7.71
C VAL A 384 10.11 -2.57 -6.69
N HIS A 385 8.84 -2.75 -6.26
CA HIS A 385 8.21 -1.70 -5.45
C HIS A 385 8.77 -1.62 -4.02
N PRO A 386 8.70 -0.46 -3.37
CA PRO A 386 9.20 -0.25 -2.01
C PRO A 386 8.55 -1.19 -0.99
N LYS A 387 9.32 -1.59 0.02
CA LYS A 387 8.91 -2.50 1.09
C LYS A 387 8.70 -1.74 2.41
N ARG A 388 8.23 -2.45 3.45
CA ARG A 388 8.29 -1.94 4.82
C ARG A 388 9.75 -1.84 5.25
N HIS A 389 10.14 -0.72 5.84
CA HIS A 389 11.47 -0.54 6.43
C HIS A 389 11.75 -1.59 7.50
N PRO A 390 12.78 -2.42 7.35
CA PRO A 390 13.32 -3.17 8.49
C PRO A 390 13.89 -2.20 9.50
N MET A 391 13.66 -2.48 10.78
CA MET A 391 14.20 -1.65 11.86
C MET A 391 14.81 -2.52 12.95
N LYS A 392 15.97 -2.09 13.44
CA LYS A 392 16.57 -2.56 14.68
C LYS A 392 16.27 -1.53 15.75
N VAL A 393 15.67 -1.96 16.84
CA VAL A 393 15.29 -1.09 17.95
C VAL A 393 15.92 -1.60 19.22
N THR A 394 16.77 -0.79 19.84
CA THR A 394 17.23 -0.99 21.21
C THR A 394 16.38 -0.10 22.10
N ILE A 395 15.74 -0.68 23.11
CA ILE A 395 14.90 0.05 24.07
C ILE A 395 15.32 -0.26 25.49
N THR A 396 15.50 0.79 26.30
CA THR A 396 15.72 0.71 27.74
C THR A 396 14.56 1.39 28.45
N MET A 397 13.92 0.68 29.38
CA MET A 397 12.77 1.15 30.15
C MET A 397 13.05 1.03 31.65
N GLY A 398 12.78 2.09 32.39
CA GLY A 398 12.79 2.12 33.86
C GLY A 398 11.39 2.26 34.42
N CYS A 399 11.02 1.42 35.41
CA CYS A 399 9.75 1.49 36.15
C CYS A 399 10.00 1.53 37.67
N ASN A 400 9.04 2.08 38.40
CA ASN A 400 9.04 1.96 39.86
C ASN A 400 8.35 0.65 40.31
N ASN A 401 8.35 0.37 41.62
CA ASN A 401 7.72 -0.81 42.23
C ASN A 401 6.22 -0.94 41.96
N ASP A 402 5.53 0.17 41.66
CA ASP A 402 4.10 0.18 41.29
C ASP A 402 3.89 -0.11 39.79
N GLY A 403 4.96 -0.31 39.01
CA GLY A 403 4.87 -0.53 37.58
C GLY A 403 4.59 0.74 36.78
N LEU A 404 4.81 1.92 37.35
CA LEU A 404 4.72 3.18 36.62
C LEU A 404 6.04 3.46 35.89
N ILE A 405 5.94 3.73 34.58
CA ILE A 405 7.10 4.06 33.75
C ILE A 405 7.71 5.37 34.23
N GLN A 406 9.00 5.34 34.58
CA GLN A 406 9.77 6.52 35.00
C GLN A 406 10.51 7.15 33.82
N GLY A 407 11.02 6.33 32.91
CA GLY A 407 11.73 6.80 31.73
C GLY A 407 11.94 5.71 30.68
N VAL A 408 12.03 6.12 29.44
CA VAL A 408 12.32 5.25 28.29
C VAL A 408 13.37 5.91 27.41
N LYS A 409 14.39 5.13 27.02
CA LYS A 409 15.39 5.50 26.02
C LYS A 409 15.40 4.49 24.90
N ALA A 410 15.44 4.96 23.65
CA ALA A 410 15.48 4.06 22.51
C ALA A 410 16.43 4.54 21.41
N GLU A 411 17.00 3.58 20.69
CA GLU A 411 17.76 3.79 19.46
C GLU A 411 17.14 2.99 18.34
N VAL A 412 16.93 3.61 17.18
CA VAL A 412 16.37 2.98 15.98
C VAL A 412 17.35 3.08 14.83
N THR A 413 17.68 1.95 14.23
CA THR A 413 18.42 1.87 12.96
C THR A 413 17.49 1.30 11.90
N ALA A 414 17.14 2.10 10.89
CA ALA A 414 16.27 1.73 9.79
C ALA A 414 17.06 1.47 8.51
N ASP A 415 16.67 0.46 7.75
CA ASP A 415 17.15 0.19 6.40
C ASP A 415 16.18 0.84 5.41
N THR A 416 16.61 1.86 4.67
CA THR A 416 15.78 2.50 3.64
C THR A 416 15.96 1.86 2.24
N GLY A 417 16.88 0.90 2.12
CA GLY A 417 17.20 0.28 0.83
C GLY A 417 17.92 1.23 -0.12
N ALA A 418 17.72 1.01 -1.40
CA ALA A 418 18.48 1.66 -2.47
C ALA A 418 18.17 3.15 -2.66
N TYR A 419 16.98 3.61 -2.28
CA TYR A 419 16.50 4.97 -2.54
C TYR A 419 15.74 5.54 -1.34
N ALA A 420 15.66 6.89 -1.27
CA ALA A 420 15.02 7.58 -0.15
C ALA A 420 13.54 7.27 -0.01
N SER A 421 12.80 7.25 -1.12
CA SER A 421 11.35 7.11 -1.09
C SER A 421 10.72 7.97 0.04
N LEU A 422 10.03 7.36 0.99
CA LEU A 422 9.48 7.99 2.19
C LEU A 422 10.24 7.65 3.49
N GLY A 423 11.52 7.25 3.38
CA GLY A 423 12.33 6.80 4.52
C GLY A 423 12.45 7.82 5.65
N GLY A 424 12.62 9.10 5.32
CA GLY A 424 12.69 10.18 6.32
C GLY A 424 11.41 10.31 7.14
N PRO A 425 10.23 10.53 6.54
CA PRO A 425 8.95 10.57 7.24
C PRO A 425 8.59 9.29 7.99
N VAL A 426 8.94 8.11 7.45
CA VAL A 426 8.71 6.82 8.14
C VAL A 426 9.54 6.74 9.41
N LEU A 427 10.82 7.12 9.37
CA LEU A 427 11.68 7.15 10.56
C LEU A 427 11.18 8.15 11.59
N GLU A 428 10.80 9.35 11.17
CA GLU A 428 10.26 10.38 12.07
C GLU A 428 8.99 9.88 12.77
N ARG A 429 8.10 9.21 12.03
CA ARG A 429 6.89 8.63 12.59
C ARG A 429 7.19 7.48 13.54
N ALA A 430 8.18 6.66 13.25
CA ALA A 430 8.68 5.63 14.17
C ALA A 430 9.16 6.26 15.49
N CYS A 431 9.95 7.32 15.42
CA CYS A 431 10.48 8.00 16.62
C CYS A 431 9.38 8.70 17.42
N THR A 432 8.47 9.44 16.79
CA THR A 432 7.43 10.21 17.49
C THR A 432 6.36 9.34 18.16
N HIS A 433 6.18 8.09 17.73
CA HIS A 433 5.21 7.15 18.29
C HIS A 433 5.83 6.04 19.15
N ALA A 434 7.16 5.96 19.23
CA ALA A 434 7.85 4.90 19.95
C ALA A 434 7.53 4.86 21.44
N ALA A 435 7.15 6.00 22.03
CA ALA A 435 6.75 6.13 23.41
C ALA A 435 5.46 5.35 23.78
N GLY A 436 4.69 4.92 22.78
CA GLY A 436 3.40 4.29 22.98
C GLY A 436 2.32 5.26 23.50
N PRO A 437 1.08 4.78 23.69
CA PRO A 437 -0.02 5.60 24.21
C PRO A 437 -0.02 5.68 25.73
N TYR A 438 1.13 5.97 26.34
CA TYR A 438 1.35 5.94 27.80
C TYR A 438 1.73 7.32 28.32
N HIS A 439 1.39 7.57 29.60
CA HIS A 439 1.72 8.80 30.30
C HIS A 439 2.96 8.61 31.17
N TYR A 440 4.06 9.25 30.79
CA TYR A 440 5.30 9.41 31.57
C TYR A 440 6.08 10.61 31.03
N GLU A 441 7.04 11.13 31.81
CA GLU A 441 7.66 12.42 31.46
C GLU A 441 9.01 12.30 30.77
N ASN A 442 9.76 11.22 31.04
CA ASN A 442 11.15 11.14 30.61
C ASN A 442 11.30 10.18 29.44
N PHE A 443 11.55 10.75 28.27
CA PHE A 443 11.65 10.00 27.02
C PHE A 443 12.77 10.54 26.15
N GLU A 444 13.59 9.65 25.59
CA GLU A 444 14.61 9.98 24.60
C GLU A 444 14.68 8.91 23.52
N ILE A 445 14.65 9.31 22.25
CA ILE A 445 14.85 8.41 21.12
C ILE A 445 15.70 9.07 20.06
N THR A 446 16.66 8.30 19.51
CA THR A 446 17.42 8.67 18.32
C THR A 446 17.22 7.60 17.25
N GLY A 447 16.76 8.01 16.08
CA GLY A 447 16.59 7.15 14.91
C GLY A 447 17.52 7.56 13.78
N ARG A 448 18.07 6.56 13.06
CA ARG A 448 18.91 6.76 11.87
C ARG A 448 18.45 5.84 10.75
N ALA A 449 18.25 6.38 9.55
CA ALA A 449 17.95 5.63 8.35
C ALA A 449 19.16 5.61 7.41
N TYR A 450 19.52 4.42 6.95
CA TYR A 450 20.68 4.22 6.08
C TYR A 450 20.28 3.63 4.75
N TYR A 451 20.90 4.12 3.68
CA TYR A 451 20.88 3.51 2.36
C TYR A 451 21.63 2.17 2.36
N THR A 452 21.09 1.22 1.61
CA THR A 452 21.71 -0.09 1.35
C THR A 452 21.45 -0.53 -0.09
N ASN A 453 22.04 -1.63 -0.54
CA ASN A 453 21.74 -2.23 -1.84
C ASN A 453 20.57 -3.24 -1.79
N ASN A 454 19.74 -3.14 -0.76
CA ASN A 454 18.48 -3.86 -0.66
C ASN A 454 17.37 -3.16 -1.50
N PRO A 455 16.24 -3.84 -1.78
CA PRO A 455 15.09 -3.17 -2.38
C PRO A 455 14.72 -1.89 -1.59
N PRO A 456 14.27 -0.82 -2.26
CA PRO A 456 13.83 0.40 -1.58
C PRO A 456 12.80 0.10 -0.49
N ALA A 457 12.84 0.86 0.58
CA ALA A 457 11.81 0.84 1.60
C ALA A 457 11.03 2.16 1.57
N GLY A 458 9.71 2.09 1.57
CA GLY A 458 8.82 3.24 1.42
C GLY A 458 7.63 3.17 2.36
N ALA A 459 6.53 3.76 1.94
CA ALA A 459 5.29 3.71 2.68
C ALA A 459 4.76 2.27 2.79
N PHE A 460 4.36 1.90 3.98
CA PHE A 460 3.54 0.72 4.23
C PHE A 460 2.62 1.02 5.41
N ARG A 461 1.36 0.59 5.32
CA ARG A 461 0.31 0.80 6.34
C ARG A 461 0.87 0.66 7.76
N GLY A 462 0.71 1.71 8.59
CA GLY A 462 1.37 1.86 9.90
C GLY A 462 2.57 2.82 9.87
N PHE A 463 3.31 2.91 8.76
CA PHE A 463 4.27 3.97 8.40
C PHE A 463 5.29 4.26 9.53
N GLY A 464 6.05 3.24 9.96
CA GLY A 464 7.06 3.36 11.03
C GLY A 464 6.54 3.04 12.44
N VAL A 465 5.28 3.35 12.72
CA VAL A 465 4.68 3.13 14.05
C VAL A 465 4.66 1.66 14.46
N THR A 466 4.34 0.75 13.53
CA THR A 466 4.22 -0.68 13.84
C THR A 466 5.51 -1.30 14.34
N GLN A 467 6.67 -0.84 13.83
CA GLN A 467 7.98 -1.37 14.19
C GLN A 467 8.37 -0.98 15.63
N THR A 468 8.21 0.29 15.98
CA THR A 468 8.54 0.78 17.34
C THR A 468 7.47 0.40 18.36
N CYS A 469 6.19 0.32 17.96
CA CYS A 469 5.12 -0.20 18.80
C CYS A 469 5.41 -1.65 19.24
N TYR A 470 5.89 -2.51 18.34
CA TYR A 470 6.29 -3.87 18.69
C TYR A 470 7.35 -3.89 19.79
N ALA A 471 8.40 -3.07 19.66
CA ALA A 471 9.48 -3.01 20.66
C ALA A 471 8.97 -2.51 22.03
N MET A 472 8.16 -1.44 22.04
CA MET A 472 7.59 -0.86 23.24
C MET A 472 6.68 -1.86 23.96
N GLU A 473 5.75 -2.47 23.27
CA GLU A 473 4.75 -3.39 23.83
C GLU A 473 5.35 -4.69 24.33
N MET A 474 6.36 -5.22 23.64
CA MET A 474 7.10 -6.40 24.10
C MET A 474 7.93 -6.09 25.36
N THR A 475 8.57 -4.92 25.43
CA THR A 475 9.33 -4.50 26.63
C THR A 475 8.40 -4.33 27.81
N LEU A 476 7.23 -3.71 27.60
CA LEU A 476 6.24 -3.50 28.65
C LEU A 476 5.66 -4.84 29.16
N THR A 477 5.44 -5.81 28.28
CA THR A 477 5.03 -7.16 28.69
C THR A 477 6.09 -7.86 29.54
N LYS A 478 7.37 -7.73 29.17
CA LYS A 478 8.49 -8.28 29.97
C LYS A 478 8.60 -7.59 31.33
N MET A 479 8.43 -6.27 31.37
CA MET A 479 8.41 -5.49 32.61
C MET A 479 7.28 -5.94 33.54
N ALA A 480 6.09 -6.21 33.00
CA ALA A 480 4.98 -6.75 33.78
C ALA A 480 5.33 -8.08 34.45
N HIS A 481 6.03 -8.97 33.73
CA HIS A 481 6.48 -10.27 34.27
C HIS A 481 7.52 -10.10 35.38
N GLU A 482 8.48 -9.20 35.24
CA GLU A 482 9.48 -8.91 36.28
C GLU A 482 8.83 -8.35 37.56
N LEU A 483 7.81 -7.53 37.41
CA LEU A 483 7.04 -6.95 38.50
C LEU A 483 6.00 -7.93 39.11
N GLY A 484 5.76 -9.09 38.48
CA GLY A 484 4.74 -10.04 38.92
C GLY A 484 3.29 -9.56 38.76
N ILE A 485 3.05 -8.59 37.87
CA ILE A 485 1.72 -8.06 37.56
C ILE A 485 1.26 -8.52 36.17
N SER A 486 -0.05 -8.42 35.88
CA SER A 486 -0.54 -8.81 34.57
C SER A 486 -0.11 -7.83 33.46
N PRO A 487 0.07 -8.30 32.22
CA PRO A 487 0.32 -7.41 31.07
C PRO A 487 -0.83 -6.41 30.82
N TRP A 488 -2.05 -6.71 31.25
CA TRP A 488 -3.16 -5.77 31.24
C TRP A 488 -2.96 -4.65 32.27
N GLU A 489 -2.61 -5.03 33.50
CA GLU A 489 -2.47 -4.12 34.63
C GLU A 489 -1.41 -3.05 34.39
N ILE A 490 -0.22 -3.42 33.90
CA ILE A 490 0.84 -2.44 33.62
C ILE A 490 0.40 -1.42 32.56
N ARG A 491 -0.35 -1.85 31.56
CA ARG A 491 -0.91 -0.95 30.53
C ARG A 491 -1.95 -0.02 31.09
N TYR A 492 -2.85 -0.53 31.91
CA TYR A 492 -3.90 0.24 32.55
C TYR A 492 -3.36 1.36 33.47
N ARG A 493 -2.34 1.03 34.28
CA ARG A 493 -1.67 2.00 35.18
C ARG A 493 -1.03 3.14 34.40
N ASN A 494 -0.40 2.84 33.29
CA ASN A 494 0.34 3.80 32.46
C ASN A 494 -0.49 4.43 31.32
N ALA A 495 -1.71 3.95 31.06
CA ALA A 495 -2.53 4.41 29.96
C ALA A 495 -2.74 5.93 29.99
N ILE A 496 -2.57 6.58 28.83
CA ILE A 496 -2.86 8.01 28.69
C ILE A 496 -4.34 8.28 28.94
N ARG A 497 -4.65 9.37 29.61
CA ARG A 497 -6.00 9.85 29.94
C ARG A 497 -6.24 11.24 29.35
N PRO A 498 -7.50 11.65 29.11
CA PRO A 498 -7.82 13.01 28.65
C PRO A 498 -7.11 14.10 29.48
N GLY A 499 -6.51 15.07 28.79
CA GLY A 499 -5.78 16.18 29.39
C GLY A 499 -4.35 15.89 29.83
N GLN A 500 -3.92 14.63 29.88
CA GLN A 500 -2.52 14.27 30.13
C GLN A 500 -1.65 14.49 28.89
N THR A 501 -0.35 14.62 29.10
CA THR A 501 0.63 14.81 28.03
C THR A 501 1.34 13.49 27.70
N LEU A 502 1.36 13.14 26.43
CA LEU A 502 2.17 12.04 25.90
C LEU A 502 3.66 12.39 26.00
N PRO A 503 4.57 11.40 26.06
CA PRO A 503 6.01 11.66 26.13
C PRO A 503 6.57 12.50 24.97
N ASN A 504 5.92 12.47 23.79
CA ASN A 504 6.26 13.32 22.65
C ASN A 504 5.77 14.78 22.77
N GLY A 505 5.10 15.13 23.89
CA GLY A 505 4.61 16.48 24.16
C GLY A 505 3.17 16.77 23.72
N GLN A 506 2.50 15.84 23.05
CA GLN A 506 1.10 16.02 22.63
C GLN A 506 0.15 15.87 23.83
N ILE A 507 -0.80 16.80 23.98
CA ILE A 507 -1.87 16.71 24.97
C ILE A 507 -2.99 15.82 24.45
N ALA A 508 -3.40 14.84 25.25
CA ALA A 508 -4.49 13.93 24.94
C ALA A 508 -5.84 14.67 24.91
N PRO A 509 -6.59 14.62 23.78
CA PRO A 509 -7.87 15.30 23.66
C PRO A 509 -8.94 14.64 24.54
N PRO A 510 -10.08 15.33 24.79
CA PRO A 510 -11.21 14.78 25.56
C PRO A 510 -11.77 13.47 25.02
N SER A 511 -11.59 13.19 23.73
CA SER A 511 -12.03 11.96 23.05
C SER A 511 -11.07 10.77 23.21
N THR A 512 -10.02 10.89 24.03
CA THR A 512 -9.06 9.81 24.27
C THR A 512 -9.73 8.67 25.05
N GLY A 513 -9.94 7.53 24.42
CA GLY A 513 -10.68 6.39 24.96
C GLY A 513 -9.83 5.14 25.22
N LEU A 514 -8.52 5.29 25.51
CA LEU A 514 -7.63 4.12 25.72
C LEU A 514 -8.04 3.32 26.96
N VAL A 515 -8.39 3.99 28.06
CA VAL A 515 -8.80 3.34 29.31
C VAL A 515 -10.03 2.49 29.09
N GLU A 516 -11.04 3.03 28.42
CA GLU A 516 -12.30 2.35 28.12
C GLU A 516 -12.07 1.12 27.23
N THR A 517 -11.13 1.19 26.27
CA THR A 517 -10.79 0.03 25.44
C THR A 517 -10.08 -1.06 26.23
N LEU A 518 -9.23 -0.69 27.21
CA LEU A 518 -8.58 -1.63 28.12
C LEU A 518 -9.59 -2.30 29.04
N GLU A 519 -10.53 -1.55 29.62
CA GLU A 519 -11.60 -2.06 30.47
C GLU A 519 -12.50 -3.03 29.72
N ALA A 520 -12.85 -2.75 28.48
CA ALA A 520 -13.69 -3.61 27.65
C ALA A 520 -13.10 -5.02 27.40
N VAL A 521 -11.77 -5.19 27.48
CA VAL A 521 -11.08 -6.47 27.26
C VAL A 521 -10.54 -7.11 28.55
N LYS A 522 -10.71 -6.45 29.70
CA LYS A 522 -10.16 -6.87 30.99
C LYS A 522 -10.50 -8.33 31.30
N ASP A 523 -11.78 -8.65 31.29
CA ASP A 523 -12.29 -9.99 31.60
C ASP A 523 -11.68 -11.08 30.74
N ILE A 524 -11.45 -10.80 29.46
CA ILE A 524 -10.84 -11.74 28.51
C ILE A 524 -9.38 -11.99 28.91
N CYS A 525 -8.64 -10.91 29.24
CA CYS A 525 -7.25 -10.98 29.65
C CYS A 525 -7.05 -11.70 30.98
N GLU A 526 -7.95 -11.50 31.97
CA GLU A 526 -7.85 -12.11 33.29
C GLU A 526 -8.25 -13.58 33.31
N LYS A 527 -9.27 -13.95 32.53
CA LYS A 527 -9.83 -15.33 32.50
C LYS A 527 -9.06 -16.27 31.58
N ASN A 528 -8.22 -15.75 30.68
CA ASN A 528 -7.56 -16.55 29.66
C ASN A 528 -6.03 -16.37 29.67
N LYS A 529 -5.30 -17.38 30.13
CA LYS A 529 -3.83 -17.36 30.26
C LYS A 529 -3.10 -17.33 28.90
N ASN A 530 -3.78 -17.63 27.79
CA ASN A 530 -3.19 -17.69 26.45
C ASN A 530 -3.51 -16.45 25.60
N VAL A 531 -3.90 -15.35 26.24
CA VAL A 531 -4.18 -14.07 25.56
C VAL A 531 -3.01 -13.13 25.71
N GLY A 532 -2.56 -12.56 24.58
CA GLY A 532 -1.65 -11.42 24.54
C GLY A 532 -2.42 -10.10 24.45
N ILE A 533 -1.91 -9.04 25.03
CA ILE A 533 -2.46 -7.69 24.95
C ILE A 533 -1.39 -6.70 24.54
N ALA A 534 -1.75 -5.76 23.66
CA ALA A 534 -0.92 -4.64 23.23
C ALA A 534 -1.80 -3.41 22.97
N CYS A 535 -1.23 -2.22 23.19
CA CYS A 535 -1.87 -0.95 22.88
C CYS A 535 -1.13 -0.27 21.74
N ALA A 536 -1.87 0.40 20.88
CA ALA A 536 -1.27 1.17 19.79
C ALA A 536 -2.00 2.50 19.60
N MET A 537 -1.26 3.52 19.21
CA MET A 537 -1.81 4.78 18.73
C MET A 537 -1.31 5.06 17.33
N LYS A 538 -2.10 5.76 16.55
CA LYS A 538 -1.74 6.25 15.22
C LYS A 538 -2.34 7.63 15.02
N ASN A 539 -1.53 8.57 14.54
CA ASN A 539 -2.05 9.89 14.21
C ASN A 539 -3.13 9.80 13.11
N ALA A 540 -4.14 10.64 13.22
CA ALA A 540 -4.97 11.05 12.11
C ALA A 540 -4.25 12.19 11.39
N GLY A 541 -4.34 12.23 10.05
CA GLY A 541 -3.65 13.24 9.25
C GLY A 541 -2.16 12.92 8.97
N VAL A 542 -1.52 13.78 8.17
CA VAL A 542 -0.14 13.58 7.70
C VAL A 542 0.88 13.84 8.80
N GLY A 543 0.81 14.95 9.50
CA GLY A 543 1.78 15.33 10.55
C GLY A 543 3.19 15.56 10.01
N VAL A 544 4.19 15.41 10.89
CA VAL A 544 5.63 15.51 10.58
C VAL A 544 6.04 16.80 9.84
N GLY A 545 5.37 17.92 10.17
CA GLY A 545 5.63 19.23 9.56
C GLY A 545 5.12 19.41 8.13
N ILE A 546 4.45 18.40 7.58
CA ILE A 546 3.82 18.48 6.26
C ILE A 546 2.40 19.06 6.44
N PRO A 547 2.00 20.10 5.67
CA PRO A 547 0.65 20.63 5.73
C PRO A 547 -0.38 19.56 5.40
N ASP A 548 -1.35 19.36 6.28
CA ASP A 548 -2.45 18.40 6.10
C ASP A 548 -3.61 19.08 5.34
N THR A 549 -3.35 19.42 4.08
CA THR A 549 -4.28 20.15 3.23
C THR A 549 -5.00 19.21 2.27
N GLY A 550 -6.30 19.03 2.47
CA GLY A 550 -7.17 18.37 1.50
C GLY A 550 -7.66 19.38 0.45
N ARG A 551 -7.66 19.00 -0.83
CA ARG A 551 -8.25 19.79 -1.92
C ARG A 551 -9.38 19.02 -2.57
N CYS A 552 -10.49 19.71 -2.78
CA CYS A 552 -11.67 19.14 -3.40
C CYS A 552 -12.35 20.21 -4.26
N ILE A 553 -12.87 19.78 -5.40
CA ILE A 553 -13.75 20.59 -6.24
C ILE A 553 -15.16 20.00 -6.10
N VAL A 554 -16.12 20.84 -5.74
CA VAL A 554 -17.54 20.49 -5.72
C VAL A 554 -18.23 21.40 -6.72
N ALA A 555 -18.89 20.82 -7.72
CA ALA A 555 -19.55 21.56 -8.80
C ALA A 555 -20.91 20.94 -9.13
N VAL A 556 -21.86 21.76 -9.59
CA VAL A 556 -23.12 21.25 -10.13
C VAL A 556 -22.98 21.13 -11.64
N GLN A 557 -23.22 19.92 -12.15
CA GLN A 557 -23.19 19.61 -13.59
C GLN A 557 -24.33 18.63 -13.88
N ASP A 558 -25.11 18.89 -14.94
CA ASP A 558 -26.24 18.04 -15.36
C ASP A 558 -27.24 17.75 -14.23
N GLY A 559 -27.48 18.72 -13.34
CA GLY A 559 -28.38 18.59 -12.20
C GLY A 559 -27.86 17.73 -11.04
N LYS A 560 -26.59 17.27 -11.11
CA LYS A 560 -25.92 16.49 -10.08
C LYS A 560 -24.76 17.26 -9.44
N ILE A 561 -24.41 16.90 -8.21
CA ILE A 561 -23.26 17.43 -7.49
C ILE A 561 -22.06 16.54 -7.75
N HIS A 562 -21.08 17.05 -8.49
CA HIS A 562 -19.85 16.34 -8.80
C HIS A 562 -18.78 16.66 -7.77
N ILE A 563 -18.12 15.60 -7.25
CA ILE A 563 -17.00 15.70 -6.31
C ILE A 563 -15.73 15.21 -6.99
N ARG A 564 -14.71 16.07 -7.03
CA ARG A 564 -13.33 15.72 -7.46
C ARG A 564 -12.38 15.95 -6.30
N SER A 565 -11.55 14.96 -5.99
CA SER A 565 -10.52 15.04 -4.96
C SER A 565 -9.17 14.61 -5.53
N GLY A 566 -8.08 15.23 -5.07
CA GLY A 566 -6.73 14.82 -5.45
C GLY A 566 -6.26 13.52 -4.79
N ALA A 567 -7.01 12.98 -3.85
CA ALA A 567 -6.67 11.75 -3.15
C ALA A 567 -7.15 10.50 -3.91
N SER A 568 -6.32 9.46 -3.93
CA SER A 568 -6.62 8.19 -4.60
C SER A 568 -7.45 7.25 -3.74
N CYS A 569 -8.43 6.57 -4.34
CA CYS A 569 -9.18 5.50 -3.71
C CYS A 569 -8.54 4.14 -4.00
N ILE A 570 -7.79 3.60 -3.05
CA ILE A 570 -7.10 2.30 -3.17
C ILE A 570 -7.89 1.11 -2.61
N GLY A 571 -9.19 1.32 -2.35
CA GLY A 571 -10.11 0.35 -1.76
C GLY A 571 -10.72 0.75 -0.42
N GLN A 572 -10.21 1.80 0.23
CA GLN A 572 -10.66 2.27 1.56
C GLN A 572 -12.03 2.94 1.56
N GLY A 573 -12.62 3.25 0.39
CA GLY A 573 -13.96 3.81 0.29
C GLY A 573 -14.02 5.33 0.31
N LEU A 574 -12.98 5.99 -0.19
CA LEU A 574 -12.89 7.45 -0.22
C LEU A 574 -14.11 8.11 -0.86
N GLY A 575 -14.56 7.61 -2.03
CA GLY A 575 -15.75 8.14 -2.71
C GLY A 575 -16.99 8.10 -1.85
N THR A 576 -17.20 7.02 -1.09
CA THR A 576 -18.33 6.87 -0.16
C THR A 576 -18.24 7.89 0.97
N VAL A 577 -17.07 8.06 1.58
CA VAL A 577 -16.84 9.02 2.66
C VAL A 577 -17.08 10.46 2.19
N LEU A 578 -16.55 10.83 1.01
CA LEU A 578 -16.77 12.16 0.45
C LEU A 578 -18.24 12.39 0.09
N THR A 579 -18.95 11.39 -0.42
CA THR A 579 -20.40 11.45 -0.65
C THR A 579 -21.17 11.71 0.63
N GLN A 580 -20.82 11.03 1.74
CA GLN A 580 -21.45 11.27 3.05
C GLN A 580 -21.15 12.67 3.59
N ILE A 581 -19.93 13.18 3.44
CA ILE A 581 -19.57 14.53 3.88
C ILE A 581 -20.39 15.56 3.10
N VAL A 582 -20.41 15.47 1.76
CA VAL A 582 -21.16 16.41 0.91
C VAL A 582 -22.67 16.30 1.16
N GLY A 583 -23.21 15.09 1.26
CA GLY A 583 -24.62 14.88 1.59
C GLY A 583 -25.00 15.46 2.95
N THR A 584 -24.10 15.39 3.95
CA THR A 584 -24.31 16.02 5.25
C THR A 584 -24.32 17.54 5.17
N MET A 585 -23.34 18.11 4.48
CA MET A 585 -23.13 19.56 4.39
C MET A 585 -24.20 20.27 3.54
N LEU A 586 -24.63 19.64 2.44
CA LEU A 586 -25.59 20.22 1.48
C LEU A 586 -27.02 19.70 1.67
N HIS A 587 -27.25 18.80 2.62
CA HIS A 587 -28.54 18.18 2.89
C HIS A 587 -29.23 17.53 1.67
N CYS A 588 -28.41 16.92 0.78
CA CYS A 588 -28.85 16.21 -0.43
C CYS A 588 -28.75 14.70 -0.28
N ASP A 589 -29.45 13.97 -1.13
CA ASP A 589 -29.46 12.50 -1.14
C ASP A 589 -28.27 11.94 -1.93
N ARG A 590 -27.96 10.64 -1.74
CA ARG A 590 -26.85 9.97 -2.43
C ARG A 590 -26.96 10.06 -3.95
N GLU A 591 -28.16 9.94 -4.46
CA GLU A 591 -28.48 9.93 -5.90
C GLU A 591 -28.13 11.26 -6.59
N ASP A 592 -28.06 12.34 -5.84
CA ASP A 592 -27.71 13.66 -6.35
C ASP A 592 -26.19 13.86 -6.47
N ILE A 593 -25.39 12.92 -5.96
CA ILE A 593 -23.94 13.08 -5.82
C ILE A 593 -23.19 12.09 -6.73
N VAL A 594 -22.25 12.61 -7.50
CA VAL A 594 -21.33 11.83 -8.37
C VAL A 594 -19.89 12.03 -7.89
N TYR A 595 -19.27 10.97 -7.41
CA TYR A 595 -17.85 10.97 -7.10
C TYR A 595 -17.05 10.64 -8.37
N GLN A 596 -16.00 11.41 -8.62
CA GLN A 596 -15.05 11.19 -9.70
C GLN A 596 -13.68 10.81 -9.12
N ALA A 597 -13.04 9.80 -9.73
CA ALA A 597 -11.69 9.39 -9.36
C ALA A 597 -10.68 10.55 -9.54
N ALA A 598 -9.56 10.49 -8.82
CA ALA A 598 -8.53 11.50 -8.91
C ALA A 598 -7.96 11.59 -10.34
N ASN A 599 -7.89 12.81 -10.85
CA ASN A 599 -7.26 13.13 -12.13
C ASN A 599 -6.62 14.51 -12.07
N THR A 600 -5.70 14.79 -12.99
CA THR A 600 -4.97 16.07 -13.06
C THR A 600 -5.53 17.01 -14.12
N VAL A 601 -6.66 16.64 -14.77
CA VAL A 601 -7.34 17.44 -15.80
C VAL A 601 -8.37 18.37 -15.17
#